data_647f72a14210c4eeb6c5c10b13f83819
#
_entry.id   647f72a14210c4eeb6c5c10b13f83819
#
_cell.length_a   1.000
_cell.length_b   1.000
_cell.length_c   1.000
_cell.angle_alpha   90.00
_cell.angle_beta   90.00
_cell.angle_gamma   90.00
#
_symmetry.space_group_name_H-M   'P 1'
#
loop_
_entity.id
_entity.type
_entity.pdbx_description
1 polymer ?
#
loop_
_entity_poly.entity_id
_entity_poly.type
_entity_poly.pdbx_seq_one_letter_code
_entity_poly.pdbx_strand_id
1 'polypeptide(L)'
;RRWLRILSDDAAALTQGKAPLADTEPEMTAQPASLTVTFGFGRKVVELAGADKVPAWLKPLPDYSIDRLRPELCGGDLLMQICSDDPLTLAHASRMLMKDSRAFSEIAWAKESFRRAYGTDPKGTTVRNPFGQVDGTVNPEIDTDDFAALVWGDPNAPARPGASGRKEVESPRGKAPADLGSAHPDWMAGGTTLVLRDIAMDL
;
A
#
# COMPACT_ATOMS: atom_id res chain seq x y z
N ARG A 1 10.87 18.08 1.09
CA ARG A 1 12.10 17.30 0.75
C ARG A 1 12.84 16.79 1.99
N ARG A 2 13.16 17.64 2.99
CA ARG A 2 13.89 17.22 4.21
C ARG A 2 13.16 16.10 4.95
N TRP A 3 11.87 16.27 5.22
CA TRP A 3 11.04 15.28 5.91
C TRP A 3 11.03 13.92 5.18
N LEU A 4 10.74 13.90 3.88
CA LEU A 4 10.70 12.65 3.11
C LEU A 4 12.07 11.94 3.08
N ARG A 5 13.17 12.69 3.11
CA ARG A 5 14.50 12.09 3.25
C ARG A 5 14.67 11.38 4.58
N ILE A 6 14.32 12.05 5.70
CA ILE A 6 14.37 11.44 7.04
C ILE A 6 13.55 10.16 7.06
N LEU A 7 12.28 10.22 6.61
CA LEU A 7 11.41 9.04 6.57
C LEU A 7 12.00 7.90 5.71
N SER A 8 12.59 8.22 4.57
CA SER A 8 13.19 7.20 3.70
C SER A 8 14.43 6.57 4.33
N ASP A 9 15.31 7.38 4.92
CA ASP A 9 16.53 6.90 5.55
C ASP A 9 16.21 6.04 6.77
N ASP A 10 15.28 6.47 7.61
CA ASP A 10 14.90 5.75 8.83
C ASP A 10 14.08 4.48 8.51
N ALA A 11 13.17 4.53 7.54
CA ALA A 11 12.48 3.33 7.06
C ALA A 11 13.45 2.30 6.47
N ALA A 12 14.44 2.75 5.71
CA ALA A 12 15.47 1.86 5.15
C ALA A 12 16.35 1.24 6.25
N ALA A 13 16.65 1.97 7.32
CA ALA A 13 17.38 1.44 8.46
C ALA A 13 16.55 0.40 9.21
N LEU A 14 15.33 0.75 9.62
CA LEU A 14 14.42 -0.11 10.38
C LEU A 14 14.15 -1.45 9.67
N THR A 15 13.87 -1.41 8.37
CA THR A 15 13.60 -2.63 7.57
C THR A 15 14.82 -3.54 7.43
N GLN A 16 16.02 -3.04 7.71
CA GLN A 16 17.27 -3.81 7.70
C GLN A 16 17.73 -4.23 9.11
N GLY A 17 16.93 -3.99 10.14
CA GLY A 17 17.32 -4.28 11.53
C GLY A 17 18.39 -3.32 12.06
N LYS A 18 18.46 -2.10 11.52
CA LYS A 18 19.39 -1.06 11.94
C LYS A 18 18.63 0.06 12.61
N ALA A 19 19.10 0.48 13.79
CA ALA A 19 18.51 1.59 14.48
C ALA A 19 18.74 2.92 13.73
N PRO A 20 17.68 3.71 13.49
CA PRO A 20 17.83 5.09 13.07
C PRO A 20 18.67 5.93 14.06
N LEU A 21 19.24 7.02 13.58
CA LEU A 21 20.11 7.88 14.41
C LEU A 21 19.39 8.42 15.66
N ALA A 22 18.10 8.68 15.57
CA ALA A 22 17.28 9.21 16.66
C ALA A 22 16.60 8.12 17.52
N ASP A 23 16.94 6.85 17.28
CA ASP A 23 16.40 5.73 18.05
C ASP A 23 17.11 5.61 19.39
N THR A 24 16.33 5.60 20.47
CA THR A 24 16.80 5.48 21.84
C THR A 24 16.71 4.04 22.38
N GLU A 25 16.07 3.15 21.62
CA GLU A 25 15.90 1.73 21.96
C GLU A 25 16.35 0.83 20.78
N PRO A 26 17.66 0.88 20.42
CA PRO A 26 18.19 0.22 19.22
C PRO A 26 18.03 -1.32 19.24
N GLU A 27 17.91 -1.92 20.41
CA GLU A 27 17.68 -3.35 20.57
C GLU A 27 16.33 -3.80 20.01
N MET A 28 15.33 -2.90 19.93
CA MET A 28 14.02 -3.19 19.39
C MET A 28 13.99 -3.29 17.86
N THR A 29 15.04 -2.82 17.18
CA THR A 29 15.15 -2.88 15.72
C THR A 29 15.97 -4.08 15.23
N ALA A 30 16.71 -4.74 16.11
CA ALA A 30 17.67 -5.79 15.74
C ALA A 30 17.03 -6.99 15.01
N GLN A 31 15.72 -7.19 15.18
CA GLN A 31 14.94 -8.25 14.54
C GLN A 31 13.82 -7.61 13.71
N PRO A 32 14.02 -7.37 12.41
CA PRO A 32 13.04 -6.67 11.59
C PRO A 32 11.74 -7.46 11.34
N ALA A 33 11.72 -8.76 11.54
CA ALA A 33 10.51 -9.60 11.48
C ALA A 33 9.64 -9.31 10.24
N SER A 34 10.24 -9.35 9.06
CA SER A 34 9.60 -9.01 7.79
C SER A 34 9.03 -7.59 7.73
N LEU A 35 9.60 -6.65 8.48
CA LEU A 35 9.15 -5.25 8.49
C LEU A 35 9.18 -4.66 7.08
N THR A 36 8.06 -4.12 6.67
CA THR A 36 7.93 -3.33 5.43
C THR A 36 7.31 -1.98 5.71
N VAL A 37 7.77 -0.97 5.00
CA VAL A 37 7.22 0.39 5.05
C VAL A 37 6.91 0.84 3.64
N THR A 38 5.66 1.19 3.39
CA THR A 38 5.20 1.74 2.11
C THR A 38 4.69 3.15 2.31
N PHE A 39 5.18 4.08 1.49
CA PHE A 39 4.70 5.46 1.46
C PHE A 39 3.76 5.68 0.28
N GLY A 40 2.59 6.24 0.55
CA GLY A 40 1.64 6.68 -0.46
C GLY A 40 1.54 8.21 -0.49
N PHE A 41 1.48 8.78 -1.67
CA PHE A 41 1.38 10.23 -1.86
C PHE A 41 0.01 10.59 -2.42
N GLY A 42 -0.73 11.41 -1.67
CA GLY A 42 -1.94 12.03 -2.14
C GLY A 42 -1.64 13.16 -3.15
N ARG A 43 -2.66 13.57 -3.88
CA ARG A 43 -2.56 14.59 -4.94
C ARG A 43 -1.81 15.84 -4.49
N LYS A 44 -2.12 16.40 -3.33
CA LYS A 44 -1.48 17.64 -2.84
C LYS A 44 0.03 17.50 -2.66
N VAL A 45 0.51 16.34 -2.21
CA VAL A 45 1.95 16.11 -2.06
C VAL A 45 2.63 16.03 -3.43
N VAL A 46 2.00 15.39 -4.41
CA VAL A 46 2.53 15.34 -5.77
C VAL A 46 2.55 16.73 -6.41
N GLU A 47 1.52 17.54 -6.20
CA GLU A 47 1.45 18.94 -6.68
C GLU A 47 2.62 19.80 -6.16
N LEU A 48 3.13 19.52 -4.94
CA LEU A 48 4.32 20.20 -4.41
C LEU A 48 5.61 19.89 -5.19
N ALA A 49 5.64 18.78 -5.91
CA ALA A 49 6.74 18.43 -6.80
C ALA A 49 6.60 19.03 -8.20
N GLY A 50 5.38 19.44 -8.57
CA GLY A 50 5.01 20.06 -9.83
C GLY A 50 3.62 19.62 -10.27
N ALA A 51 2.80 20.54 -10.72
CA ALA A 51 1.45 20.23 -11.19
C ALA A 51 1.47 19.28 -12.42
N ASP A 52 2.52 19.36 -13.22
CA ASP A 52 2.79 18.48 -14.36
C ASP A 52 3.13 17.03 -13.96
N LYS A 53 3.44 16.80 -12.70
CA LYS A 53 3.76 15.48 -12.15
C LYS A 53 2.53 14.71 -11.69
N VAL A 54 1.38 15.38 -11.58
CA VAL A 54 0.16 14.75 -11.08
C VAL A 54 -0.46 13.88 -12.17
N PRO A 55 -0.58 12.55 -11.95
CA PRO A 55 -1.24 11.69 -12.92
C PRO A 55 -2.70 12.10 -13.12
N ALA A 56 -3.20 12.01 -14.34
CA ALA A 56 -4.58 12.40 -14.68
C ALA A 56 -5.65 11.62 -13.89
N TRP A 57 -5.34 10.39 -13.53
CA TRP A 57 -6.21 9.52 -12.73
C TRP A 57 -6.16 9.81 -11.22
N LEU A 58 -5.14 10.52 -10.70
CA LEU A 58 -5.03 10.87 -9.28
C LEU A 58 -5.99 12.01 -8.91
N LYS A 59 -7.23 11.65 -8.75
CA LYS A 59 -8.35 12.54 -8.41
C LYS A 59 -9.26 11.84 -7.39
N PRO A 60 -10.11 12.58 -6.67
CA PRO A 60 -11.08 12.00 -5.77
C PRO A 60 -11.93 10.93 -6.47
N LEU A 61 -12.27 9.88 -5.74
CA LEU A 61 -13.23 8.89 -6.20
C LEU A 61 -14.61 9.55 -6.36
N PRO A 62 -15.44 9.07 -7.29
CA PRO A 62 -16.82 9.52 -7.38
C PRO A 62 -17.61 9.13 -6.12
N ASP A 63 -18.67 9.85 -5.85
CA ASP A 63 -19.60 9.47 -4.80
C ASP A 63 -20.34 8.18 -5.19
N TYR A 64 -20.43 7.26 -4.24
CA TYR A 64 -21.21 6.03 -4.39
C TYR A 64 -22.42 6.06 -3.48
N SER A 65 -23.58 5.70 -3.99
CA SER A 65 -24.87 5.75 -3.26
C SER A 65 -24.93 4.86 -2.01
N ILE A 66 -24.04 3.85 -1.95
CA ILE A 66 -23.94 2.95 -0.79
C ILE A 66 -22.99 3.45 0.29
N ASP A 67 -22.22 4.50 0.02
CA ASP A 67 -21.23 5.00 0.96
C ASP A 67 -21.90 5.75 2.13
N ARG A 68 -21.35 5.54 3.31
CA ARG A 68 -21.64 6.28 4.54
C ARG A 68 -20.30 6.78 5.08
N LEU A 69 -19.66 7.68 4.32
CA LEU A 69 -18.33 8.17 4.63
C LEU A 69 -18.32 8.94 5.94
N ARG A 70 -17.29 8.71 6.71
CA ARG A 70 -17.00 9.44 7.96
C ARG A 70 -15.84 10.38 7.68
N PRO A 71 -16.07 11.70 7.67
CA PRO A 71 -15.04 12.68 7.27
C PRO A 71 -13.75 12.55 8.08
N GLU A 72 -13.84 12.19 9.35
CA GLU A 72 -12.71 12.01 10.26
C GLU A 72 -11.82 10.81 9.90
N LEU A 73 -12.29 9.90 9.05
CA LEU A 73 -11.56 8.73 8.56
C LEU A 73 -11.23 8.82 7.05
N CYS A 74 -11.47 9.99 6.44
CA CYS A 74 -11.28 10.17 5.02
C CYS A 74 -10.11 11.09 4.72
N GLY A 75 -9.55 10.92 3.52
CA GLY A 75 -8.48 11.78 3.02
C GLY A 75 -7.12 11.47 3.65
N GLY A 76 -6.23 12.42 3.50
CA GLY A 76 -4.82 12.33 3.89
C GLY A 76 -3.92 12.68 2.73
N ASP A 77 -2.82 13.38 3.02
CA ASP A 77 -1.89 13.83 1.98
C ASP A 77 -0.70 12.88 1.83
N LEU A 78 -0.37 12.15 2.89
CA LEU A 78 0.68 11.12 2.92
C LEU A 78 0.16 9.91 3.68
N LEU A 79 0.34 8.74 3.13
CA LEU A 79 0.06 7.46 3.77
C LEU A 79 1.38 6.80 4.18
N MET A 80 1.39 6.21 5.37
CA MET A 80 2.40 5.23 5.78
C MET A 80 1.71 3.91 6.08
N GLN A 81 2.06 2.86 5.34
CA GLN A 81 1.64 1.51 5.65
C GLN A 81 2.84 0.75 6.21
N ILE A 82 2.74 0.33 7.45
CA ILE A 82 3.81 -0.34 8.19
C ILE A 82 3.31 -1.73 8.52
N CYS A 83 4.03 -2.76 8.10
CA CYS A 83 3.67 -4.15 8.35
C CYS A 83 4.86 -4.92 8.92
N SER A 84 4.61 -5.79 9.88
CA SER A 84 5.61 -6.69 10.44
C SER A 84 4.94 -7.98 10.94
N ASP A 85 5.68 -9.06 11.00
CA ASP A 85 5.24 -10.34 11.59
C ASP A 85 5.34 -10.32 13.13
N ASP A 86 5.98 -9.28 13.70
CA ASP A 86 6.10 -9.09 15.15
C ASP A 86 5.44 -7.77 15.60
N PRO A 87 4.50 -7.83 16.58
CA PRO A 87 3.81 -6.64 17.08
C PRO A 87 4.72 -5.62 17.74
N LEU A 88 5.80 -6.06 18.40
CA LEU A 88 6.73 -5.14 19.07
C LEU A 88 7.55 -4.34 18.05
N THR A 89 8.07 -5.02 17.04
CA THR A 89 8.76 -4.39 15.91
C THR A 89 7.84 -3.41 15.19
N LEU A 90 6.58 -3.80 14.96
CA LEU A 90 5.56 -2.93 14.33
C LEU A 90 5.32 -1.66 15.16
N ALA A 91 5.11 -1.81 16.46
CA ALA A 91 4.86 -0.69 17.37
C ALA A 91 6.07 0.24 17.43
N HIS A 92 7.28 -0.29 17.51
CA HIS A 92 8.51 0.49 17.55
C HIS A 92 8.73 1.27 16.26
N ALA A 93 8.65 0.62 15.09
CA ALA A 93 8.80 1.26 13.79
C ALA A 93 7.74 2.37 13.58
N SER A 94 6.49 2.10 13.94
CA SER A 94 5.41 3.07 13.87
C SER A 94 5.71 4.30 14.73
N ARG A 95 6.14 4.08 15.97
CA ARG A 95 6.50 5.17 16.89
C ARG A 95 7.66 6.02 16.36
N MET A 96 8.69 5.40 15.79
CA MET A 96 9.84 6.09 15.24
C MET A 96 9.43 6.98 14.05
N LEU A 97 8.74 6.42 13.04
CA LEU A 97 8.32 7.17 11.87
C LEU A 97 7.29 8.27 12.18
N MET A 98 6.41 8.06 13.17
CA MET A 98 5.51 9.10 13.67
C MET A 98 6.28 10.21 14.40
N LYS A 99 7.32 9.88 15.17
CA LYS A 99 8.18 10.87 15.84
C LYS A 99 8.86 11.78 14.80
N ASP A 100 9.38 11.22 13.72
CA ASP A 100 10.02 11.98 12.63
C ASP A 100 9.05 12.90 11.89
N SER A 101 7.78 12.54 11.92
CA SER A 101 6.73 13.29 11.24
C SER A 101 6.17 14.47 12.01
N ARG A 102 6.30 14.51 13.34
CA ARG A 102 5.66 15.48 14.24
C ARG A 102 5.89 16.95 13.89
N ALA A 103 7.09 17.27 13.36
CA ALA A 103 7.42 18.65 13.00
C ALA A 103 6.89 19.09 11.64
N PHE A 104 6.30 18.16 10.86
CA PHE A 104 5.96 18.38 9.47
C PHE A 104 4.49 18.09 9.15
N SER A 105 3.82 17.27 9.95
CA SER A 105 2.48 16.79 9.69
C SER A 105 1.73 16.43 10.95
N GLU A 106 0.41 16.34 10.83
CA GLU A 106 -0.50 15.81 11.83
C GLU A 106 -1.09 14.49 11.33
N ILE A 107 -1.44 13.61 12.27
CA ILE A 107 -2.10 12.35 11.95
C ILE A 107 -3.58 12.66 11.68
N ALA A 108 -3.99 12.45 10.43
CA ALA A 108 -5.40 12.58 10.07
C ALA A 108 -6.23 11.39 10.60
N TRP A 109 -5.71 10.18 10.42
CA TRP A 109 -6.31 8.95 10.97
C TRP A 109 -5.24 7.86 11.07
N ALA A 110 -5.50 6.88 11.90
CA ALA A 110 -4.70 5.67 12.00
C ALA A 110 -5.62 4.46 12.04
N LYS A 111 -5.21 3.38 11.37
CA LYS A 111 -5.94 2.12 11.35
C LYS A 111 -4.97 0.98 11.65
N GLU A 112 -5.28 0.22 12.68
CA GLU A 112 -4.56 -1.01 13.00
C GLU A 112 -5.30 -2.20 12.42
N SER A 113 -4.54 -3.17 11.93
CA SER A 113 -5.05 -4.40 11.37
C SER A 113 -4.07 -5.53 11.62
N PHE A 114 -4.52 -6.76 11.49
CA PHE A 114 -3.67 -7.93 11.65
C PHE A 114 -4.10 -9.05 10.69
N ARG A 115 -3.16 -9.89 10.39
CA ARG A 115 -3.37 -11.17 9.70
C ARG A 115 -2.34 -12.17 10.21
N ARG A 116 -2.45 -13.42 9.81
CA ARG A 116 -1.40 -14.39 10.10
C ARG A 116 -0.09 -13.97 9.47
N ALA A 117 1.01 -14.21 10.17
CA ALA A 117 2.34 -13.95 9.67
C ALA A 117 2.61 -14.71 8.36
N TYR A 118 3.47 -14.14 7.51
CA TYR A 118 3.81 -14.76 6.24
C TYR A 118 4.37 -16.18 6.43
N GLY A 119 3.88 -17.10 5.62
CA GLY A 119 4.34 -18.51 5.64
C GLY A 119 3.66 -19.39 6.69
N THR A 120 2.76 -18.88 7.51
CA THR A 120 1.97 -19.69 8.45
C THR A 120 0.84 -20.46 7.78
N ASP A 121 0.35 -19.99 6.65
CA ASP A 121 -0.63 -20.70 5.83
C ASP A 121 0.04 -21.45 4.68
N PRO A 122 -0.48 -22.59 4.25
CA PRO A 122 0.02 -23.30 3.08
C PRO A 122 -0.01 -22.42 1.82
N LYS A 123 0.96 -22.60 0.93
CA LYS A 123 0.97 -21.86 -0.35
C LYS A 123 -0.33 -22.07 -1.11
N GLY A 124 -0.87 -20.98 -1.66
CA GLY A 124 -2.12 -20.99 -2.43
C GLY A 124 -3.38 -21.00 -1.56
N THR A 125 -3.25 -20.92 -0.25
CA THR A 125 -4.41 -20.77 0.65
C THR A 125 -4.94 -19.33 0.53
N THR A 126 -6.22 -19.20 0.21
CA THR A 126 -6.90 -17.91 0.28
C THR A 126 -7.21 -17.58 1.74
N VAL A 127 -6.76 -16.42 2.20
CA VAL A 127 -6.97 -16.00 3.60
C VAL A 127 -8.43 -15.61 3.84
N ARG A 128 -8.84 -15.74 5.09
CA ARG A 128 -10.12 -15.20 5.57
C ARG A 128 -9.86 -13.91 6.36
N ASN A 129 -10.77 -12.96 6.20
CA ASN A 129 -10.78 -11.78 7.07
C ASN A 129 -11.27 -12.15 8.49
N PRO A 130 -11.19 -11.22 9.47
CA PRO A 130 -11.67 -11.48 10.83
C PRO A 130 -13.16 -11.86 10.94
N PHE A 131 -13.98 -11.55 9.95
CA PHE A 131 -15.40 -11.93 9.87
C PHE A 131 -15.60 -13.33 9.26
N GLY A 132 -14.52 -14.03 8.91
CA GLY A 132 -14.57 -15.36 8.33
C GLY A 132 -14.83 -15.42 6.82
N GLN A 133 -14.94 -14.27 6.17
CA GLN A 133 -15.12 -14.20 4.71
C GLN A 133 -13.80 -14.49 4.00
N VAL A 134 -13.90 -15.15 2.84
CA VAL A 134 -12.75 -15.42 1.99
C VAL A 134 -12.39 -14.17 1.20
N ASP A 135 -11.17 -13.67 1.40
CA ASP A 135 -10.66 -12.48 0.70
C ASP A 135 -9.90 -12.85 -0.58
N GLY A 136 -9.86 -11.92 -1.53
CA GLY A 136 -9.02 -12.05 -2.72
C GLY A 136 -9.55 -12.98 -3.79
N THR A 137 -10.86 -13.27 -3.81
CA THR A 137 -11.48 -14.19 -4.79
C THR A 137 -11.56 -13.61 -6.20
N VAL A 138 -11.39 -12.29 -6.37
CA VAL A 138 -11.50 -11.58 -7.66
C VAL A 138 -10.28 -10.69 -7.91
N ASN A 139 -9.15 -11.04 -7.35
CA ASN A 139 -7.90 -10.35 -7.64
C ASN A 139 -7.40 -10.67 -9.04
N PRO A 140 -6.74 -9.73 -9.73
CA PRO A 140 -6.00 -10.04 -10.93
C PRO A 140 -5.00 -11.16 -10.65
N GLU A 141 -4.84 -12.07 -11.58
CA GLU A 141 -3.90 -13.19 -11.42
C GLU A 141 -2.47 -12.68 -11.52
N ILE A 142 -1.67 -12.97 -10.50
CA ILE A 142 -0.26 -12.59 -10.44
C ILE A 142 0.48 -13.21 -11.63
N ASP A 143 1.44 -12.48 -12.19
CA ASP A 143 2.24 -12.89 -13.34
C ASP A 143 1.48 -12.89 -14.69
N THR A 144 0.39 -12.15 -14.78
CA THR A 144 -0.31 -11.86 -16.04
C THR A 144 -0.05 -10.44 -16.52
N ASP A 145 -0.24 -10.20 -17.82
CA ASP A 145 -0.15 -8.86 -18.41
C ASP A 145 -1.22 -7.93 -17.80
N ASP A 146 -2.42 -8.45 -17.53
CA ASP A 146 -3.48 -7.70 -16.85
C ASP A 146 -3.08 -7.27 -15.45
N PHE A 147 -2.41 -8.15 -14.69
CA PHE A 147 -1.87 -7.78 -13.37
C PHE A 147 -0.82 -6.66 -13.49
N ALA A 148 0.12 -6.80 -14.42
CA ALA A 148 1.16 -5.81 -14.64
C ALA A 148 0.57 -4.45 -15.05
N ALA A 149 -0.39 -4.44 -15.95
CA ALA A 149 -1.06 -3.22 -16.40
C ALA A 149 -1.91 -2.57 -15.29
N LEU A 150 -2.71 -3.36 -14.55
CA LEU A 150 -3.64 -2.84 -13.55
C LEU A 150 -2.96 -2.44 -12.25
N VAL A 151 -1.98 -3.24 -11.80
CA VAL A 151 -1.31 -3.02 -10.51
C VAL A 151 -0.11 -2.11 -10.64
N TRP A 152 0.74 -2.34 -11.65
CA TRP A 152 1.98 -1.61 -11.82
C TRP A 152 1.93 -0.52 -12.90
N GLY A 153 0.84 -0.46 -13.68
CA GLY A 153 0.67 0.51 -14.76
C GLY A 153 1.68 0.35 -15.90
N ASP A 154 2.28 -0.82 -16.04
CA ASP A 154 3.20 -1.13 -17.13
C ASP A 154 2.58 -2.10 -18.13
N PRO A 155 2.06 -1.59 -19.26
CA PRO A 155 1.47 -2.44 -20.29
C PRO A 155 2.51 -3.33 -21.02
N ASN A 156 3.81 -3.06 -20.85
CA ASN A 156 4.89 -3.82 -21.48
C ASN A 156 5.65 -4.68 -20.46
N ALA A 157 5.20 -4.74 -19.21
CA ALA A 157 5.84 -5.59 -18.23
C ALA A 157 5.78 -7.05 -18.71
N PRO A 158 6.92 -7.73 -18.88
CA PRO A 158 6.92 -9.12 -19.33
C PRO A 158 6.23 -9.98 -18.27
N ALA A 159 5.25 -10.76 -18.69
CA ALA A 159 4.71 -11.83 -17.85
C ALA A 159 5.85 -12.73 -17.37
N ARG A 160 5.92 -13.03 -16.07
CA ARG A 160 6.95 -13.92 -15.56
C ARG A 160 6.78 -15.32 -16.13
N PRO A 161 7.85 -15.99 -16.58
CA PRO A 161 7.75 -17.35 -17.09
C PRO A 161 7.23 -18.28 -15.98
N GLY A 162 6.08 -18.89 -16.19
CA GLY A 162 5.51 -19.89 -15.28
C GLY A 162 4.01 -19.78 -15.00
N ALA A 163 3.34 -18.74 -15.44
CA ALA A 163 1.90 -18.53 -15.21
C ALA A 163 0.98 -19.28 -16.19
N SER A 164 1.46 -20.30 -16.87
CA SER A 164 0.64 -21.08 -17.80
C SER A 164 -0.15 -22.17 -17.06
N GLY A 165 -1.45 -22.01 -16.91
CA GLY A 165 -2.28 -23.13 -16.48
C GLY A 165 -3.67 -22.83 -15.94
N ARG A 166 -4.13 -21.60 -15.84
CA ARG A 166 -5.54 -21.34 -15.52
C ARG A 166 -6.29 -20.80 -16.73
N LYS A 167 -7.46 -21.40 -17.00
CA LYS A 167 -8.40 -20.96 -18.02
C LYS A 167 -8.77 -19.51 -17.78
N GLU A 168 -8.77 -18.70 -18.83
CA GLU A 168 -9.37 -17.37 -18.83
C GLU A 168 -10.74 -17.46 -18.16
N VAL A 169 -10.83 -16.93 -16.96
CA VAL A 169 -12.11 -16.62 -16.35
C VAL A 169 -12.47 -15.26 -16.92
N GLU A 170 -13.41 -15.23 -17.84
CA GLU A 170 -14.01 -13.98 -18.29
C GLU A 170 -14.41 -13.17 -17.08
N SER A 171 -13.71 -12.04 -16.86
CA SER A 171 -14.05 -11.13 -15.79
C SER A 171 -15.49 -10.63 -16.00
N PRO A 172 -16.39 -10.76 -15.01
CA PRO A 172 -17.76 -10.26 -15.14
C PRO A 172 -17.85 -8.75 -15.37
N ARG A 173 -16.74 -8.05 -15.37
CA ARG A 173 -16.65 -6.57 -15.43
C ARG A 173 -16.06 -6.02 -16.73
N GLY A 174 -16.15 -6.75 -17.82
CA GLY A 174 -15.68 -6.23 -19.11
C GLY A 174 -14.15 -6.01 -19.14
N LYS A 175 -13.59 -5.96 -20.34
CA LYS A 175 -12.18 -5.56 -20.55
C LYS A 175 -11.91 -4.26 -19.83
N ALA A 176 -10.77 -4.20 -19.11
CA ALA A 176 -10.24 -2.94 -18.67
C ALA A 176 -10.34 -1.93 -19.81
N PRO A 177 -10.80 -0.69 -19.56
CA PRO A 177 -10.92 0.28 -20.63
C PRO A 177 -9.59 0.34 -21.37
N ALA A 178 -9.63 0.17 -22.70
CA ALA A 178 -8.44 0.25 -23.55
C ALA A 178 -7.74 1.62 -23.49
N ASP A 179 -8.29 2.55 -22.74
CA ASP A 179 -7.82 3.89 -22.47
C ASP A 179 -7.55 4.10 -20.98
N LEU A 180 -6.89 3.15 -20.33
CA LEU A 180 -6.09 3.48 -19.15
C LEU A 180 -4.89 4.32 -19.61
N GLY A 181 -5.26 5.36 -20.39
CA GLY A 181 -4.42 6.26 -21.09
C GLY A 181 -3.12 6.49 -20.38
N SER A 182 -2.08 6.15 -21.06
CA SER A 182 -0.71 6.39 -20.69
C SER A 182 -0.36 6.01 -19.27
N ALA A 183 0.30 4.91 -19.20
CA ALA A 183 1.41 4.67 -18.32
C ALA A 183 1.47 5.58 -17.08
N HIS A 184 1.68 4.98 -15.96
CA HIS A 184 2.19 5.69 -14.81
C HIS A 184 3.34 6.59 -15.27
N PRO A 185 3.42 7.83 -14.78
CA PRO A 185 4.59 8.67 -15.09
C PRO A 185 5.87 7.96 -14.68
N ASP A 186 6.97 8.19 -15.37
CA ASP A 186 8.26 7.53 -15.14
C ASP A 186 8.71 7.52 -13.68
N TRP A 187 8.36 8.55 -12.92
CA TRP A 187 8.68 8.63 -11.50
C TRP A 187 7.93 7.61 -10.63
N MET A 188 6.86 7.01 -11.15
CA MET A 188 6.08 5.97 -10.48
C MET A 188 6.52 4.54 -10.84
N ALA A 189 7.58 4.38 -11.62
CA ALA A 189 8.04 3.04 -12.00
C ALA A 189 8.18 2.12 -10.78
N GLY A 190 7.50 0.98 -10.79
CA GLY A 190 7.44 0.04 -9.66
C GLY A 190 6.49 0.46 -8.53
N GLY A 191 5.79 1.59 -8.66
CA GLY A 191 4.74 2.02 -7.74
C GLY A 191 3.36 1.51 -8.16
N THR A 192 2.38 1.72 -7.30
CA THR A 192 0.99 1.36 -7.54
C THR A 192 0.04 2.41 -6.96
N THR A 193 -1.24 2.22 -7.17
CA THR A 193 -2.29 3.02 -6.54
C THR A 193 -2.90 2.28 -5.35
N LEU A 194 -3.31 3.02 -4.34
CA LEU A 194 -4.01 2.47 -3.19
C LEU A 194 -5.34 3.19 -2.99
N VAL A 195 -6.40 2.40 -2.85
CA VAL A 195 -7.70 2.86 -2.34
C VAL A 195 -7.99 2.07 -1.07
N LEU A 196 -8.10 2.78 0.06
CA LEU A 196 -8.47 2.18 1.34
C LEU A 196 -9.95 2.45 1.61
N ARG A 197 -10.69 1.40 1.94
CA ARG A 197 -12.10 1.49 2.32
C ARG A 197 -12.34 0.66 3.57
N ASP A 198 -12.89 1.30 4.61
CA ASP A 198 -13.42 0.61 5.77
C ASP A 198 -14.87 0.20 5.49
N ILE A 199 -15.17 -1.07 5.67
CA ILE A 199 -16.49 -1.63 5.41
C ILE A 199 -17.11 -2.03 6.74
N ALA A 200 -18.20 -1.36 7.12
CA ALA A 200 -19.01 -1.78 8.26
C ALA A 200 -19.81 -3.03 7.86
N MET A 201 -19.77 -4.03 8.73
CA MET A 201 -20.47 -5.29 8.54
C MET A 201 -21.63 -5.34 9.53
N ASP A 202 -22.81 -5.68 9.05
CA ASP A 202 -23.92 -6.10 9.91
C ASP A 202 -23.70 -7.56 10.30
N LEU A 203 -23.53 -7.83 11.59
CA LEU A 203 -23.28 -9.16 12.18
C LEU A 203 -24.58 -9.84 12.55
#